data_f741e2bc1d471fe97806d2c1fd6c59ca
#
_entry.id   f741e2bc1d471fe97806d2c1fd6c59ca
#
_cell.length_a   1.000
_cell.length_b   1.000
_cell.length_c   1.000
_cell.angle_alpha   90.00
_cell.angle_beta   90.00
_cell.angle_gamma   90.00
#
_symmetry.space_group_name_H-M   'P 1'
#
loop_
_entity.id
_entity.type
_entity.pdbx_description
1 polymer ?
#
loop_
_entity_poly.entity_id
_entity_poly.type
_entity_poly.pdbx_seq_one_letter_code
_entity_poly.pdbx_strand_id
1 'polypeptide(L)'
;MISLLPTPQACRVHPGAFSRPAHPTAGIPDSLDPRVCKVLHELFPGLHHVAHLQPAPAIRLETASGPADSYALRISPDGIRISAPDAAGFFYALQTLRQVLAQSGDALPCLEISDAPAFPLRGYYLDVSRGRVPRLEML
;
A
#
# COMPACT_ATOMS: atom_id res chain seq x y z
N MET A 1 4.06 -15.90 -10.68
CA MET A 1 5.07 -14.82 -10.44
C MET A 1 4.26 -13.52 -10.35
N ILE A 2 4.47 -12.71 -9.29
CA ILE A 2 3.78 -11.41 -9.15
C ILE A 2 4.48 -10.40 -10.05
N SER A 3 3.71 -9.67 -10.85
CA SER A 3 4.17 -8.57 -11.70
C SER A 3 3.71 -7.25 -11.10
N LEU A 4 4.62 -6.32 -10.86
CA LEU A 4 4.34 -5.00 -10.28
C LEU A 4 4.69 -3.91 -11.28
N LEU A 5 3.81 -2.92 -11.37
CA LEU A 5 3.99 -1.77 -12.26
C LEU A 5 3.68 -0.46 -11.50
N PRO A 6 4.63 0.47 -11.42
CA PRO A 6 6.03 0.35 -11.84
C PRO A 6 6.79 -0.76 -11.08
N THR A 7 7.91 -1.22 -11.63
CA THR A 7 8.76 -2.19 -10.94
C THR A 7 9.41 -1.50 -9.74
N PRO A 8 9.26 -2.03 -8.51
CA PRO A 8 9.88 -1.45 -7.33
C PRO A 8 11.41 -1.59 -7.35
N GLN A 9 12.10 -0.73 -6.62
CA GLN A 9 13.58 -0.74 -6.53
C GLN A 9 14.11 -2.07 -5.98
N ALA A 10 13.41 -2.68 -5.03
CA ALA A 10 13.74 -4.00 -4.52
C ALA A 10 12.47 -4.81 -4.26
N CYS A 11 12.47 -6.07 -4.69
CA CYS A 11 11.42 -7.04 -4.41
C CYS A 11 12.05 -8.42 -4.17
N ARG A 12 11.77 -9.03 -3.02
CA ARG A 12 12.22 -10.37 -2.67
C ARG A 12 11.03 -11.22 -2.30
N VAL A 13 10.91 -12.39 -2.90
CA VAL A 13 9.88 -13.38 -2.58
C VAL A 13 10.47 -14.41 -1.63
N HIS A 14 9.72 -14.77 -0.61
CA HIS A 14 10.11 -15.75 0.41
C HIS A 14 9.17 -16.96 0.37
N PRO A 15 9.60 -18.11 0.89
CA PRO A 15 8.70 -19.25 1.09
C PRO A 15 7.58 -18.90 2.07
N GLY A 16 6.39 -19.49 1.84
CA GLY A 16 5.23 -19.30 2.70
C GLY A 16 4.18 -18.38 2.08
N ALA A 17 3.07 -18.27 2.77
CA ALA A 17 1.95 -17.42 2.40
C ALA A 17 1.23 -16.88 3.64
N PHE A 18 0.63 -15.72 3.50
CA PHE A 18 -0.28 -15.13 4.47
C PHE A 18 -1.72 -15.40 4.02
N SER A 19 -2.47 -16.12 4.85
CA SER A 19 -3.90 -16.35 4.64
C SER A 19 -4.69 -15.14 5.15
N ARG A 20 -5.46 -14.52 4.27
CA ARG A 20 -6.27 -13.36 4.65
C ARG A 20 -7.37 -13.77 5.63
N PRO A 21 -7.45 -13.16 6.81
CA PRO A 21 -8.54 -13.45 7.74
C PRO A 21 -9.86 -12.90 7.19
N ALA A 22 -10.98 -13.56 7.50
CA ALA A 22 -12.32 -13.10 7.13
C ALA A 22 -12.67 -11.75 7.78
N HIS A 23 -12.14 -11.49 8.96
CA HIS A 23 -12.28 -10.24 9.71
C HIS A 23 -10.89 -9.64 9.96
N PRO A 24 -10.33 -8.89 9.00
CA PRO A 24 -9.01 -8.33 9.12
C PRO A 24 -8.95 -7.25 10.21
N THR A 25 -7.84 -7.21 10.94
CA THR A 25 -7.56 -6.18 11.94
C THR A 25 -6.37 -5.34 11.52
N ALA A 26 -6.41 -4.02 11.77
CA ALA A 26 -5.32 -3.12 11.49
C ALA A 26 -4.91 -2.30 12.69
N GLY A 27 -3.60 -2.25 12.96
CA GLY A 27 -2.95 -1.25 13.78
C GLY A 27 -2.41 -0.13 12.90
N ILE A 28 -2.85 1.09 13.16
CA ILE A 28 -2.47 2.27 12.36
C ILE A 28 -1.99 3.39 13.29
N PRO A 29 -1.08 4.29 12.82
CA PRO A 29 -0.73 5.49 13.56
C PRO A 29 -1.94 6.42 13.73
N ASP A 30 -2.05 7.08 14.90
CA ASP A 30 -3.14 8.03 15.18
C ASP A 30 -3.16 9.21 14.19
N SER A 31 -1.99 9.57 13.63
CA SER A 31 -1.81 10.66 12.67
C SER A 31 -1.95 10.24 11.21
N LEU A 32 -2.47 9.03 10.94
CA LEU A 32 -2.60 8.56 9.56
C LEU A 32 -3.60 9.40 8.76
N ASP A 33 -3.19 9.81 7.55
CA ASP A 33 -4.03 10.59 6.63
C ASP A 33 -5.34 9.85 6.31
N PRO A 34 -6.51 10.50 6.43
CA PRO A 34 -7.81 9.87 6.16
C PRO A 34 -7.93 9.27 4.76
N ARG A 35 -7.22 9.82 3.75
CA ARG A 35 -7.20 9.27 2.40
C ARG A 35 -6.51 7.91 2.34
N VAL A 36 -5.44 7.73 3.12
CA VAL A 36 -4.77 6.43 3.27
C VAL A 36 -5.68 5.43 3.97
N CYS A 37 -6.36 5.86 5.03
CA CYS A 37 -7.36 5.03 5.72
C CYS A 37 -8.46 4.56 4.77
N LYS A 38 -8.97 5.44 3.90
CA LYS A 38 -9.98 5.08 2.90
C LYS A 38 -9.49 3.97 1.97
N VAL A 39 -8.28 4.11 1.42
CA VAL A 39 -7.69 3.07 0.55
C VAL A 39 -7.52 1.74 1.29
N LEU A 40 -7.10 1.79 2.55
CA LEU A 40 -6.95 0.59 3.38
C LEU A 40 -8.29 -0.15 3.55
N HIS A 41 -9.37 0.58 3.83
CA HIS A 41 -10.72 0.00 3.92
C HIS A 41 -11.25 -0.54 2.59
N GLU A 42 -10.90 0.08 1.46
CA GLU A 42 -11.22 -0.44 0.12
C GLU A 42 -10.52 -1.78 -0.16
N LEU A 43 -9.27 -1.93 0.29
CA LEU A 43 -8.50 -3.17 0.10
C LEU A 43 -8.94 -4.30 1.02
N PHE A 44 -9.46 -3.95 2.19
CA PHE A 44 -9.86 -4.91 3.23
C PHE A 44 -11.28 -4.59 3.74
N PRO A 45 -12.32 -4.99 3.01
CA PRO A 45 -13.69 -4.83 3.48
C PRO A 45 -13.90 -5.48 4.85
N GLY A 46 -14.60 -4.81 5.76
CA GLY A 46 -14.80 -5.30 7.12
C GLY A 46 -13.59 -5.15 8.05
N LEU A 47 -12.62 -4.32 7.68
CA LEU A 47 -11.45 -4.03 8.50
C LEU A 47 -11.85 -3.39 9.83
N HIS A 48 -11.29 -3.90 10.92
CA HIS A 48 -11.42 -3.33 12.25
C HIS A 48 -10.11 -2.72 12.71
N HIS A 49 -10.17 -1.47 13.19
CA HIS A 49 -9.02 -0.85 13.84
C HIS A 49 -8.85 -1.39 15.24
N VAL A 50 -7.62 -1.74 15.61
CA VAL A 50 -7.25 -2.19 16.93
C VAL A 50 -6.13 -1.31 17.49
N ALA A 51 -6.20 -0.99 18.77
CA ALA A 51 -5.08 -0.36 19.45
C ALA A 51 -3.87 -1.30 19.41
N HIS A 52 -2.66 -0.73 19.41
CA HIS A 52 -1.40 -1.45 19.18
C HIS A 52 -1.09 -2.62 20.14
N LEU A 53 -1.96 -2.95 21.05
CA LEU A 53 -1.72 -3.89 22.14
C LEU A 53 -2.61 -5.14 21.99
N GLN A 54 -1.98 -6.24 21.66
CA GLN A 54 -2.40 -7.66 21.80
C GLN A 54 -3.90 -7.99 21.55
N PRO A 55 -4.22 -8.90 20.65
CA PRO A 55 -3.30 -9.64 19.77
C PRO A 55 -2.74 -8.77 18.65
N ALA A 56 -1.57 -9.15 18.11
CA ALA A 56 -0.95 -8.42 17.00
C ALA A 56 -1.92 -8.33 15.81
N PRO A 57 -2.18 -7.13 15.28
CA PRO A 57 -3.08 -6.97 14.14
C PRO A 57 -2.53 -7.65 12.88
N ALA A 58 -3.45 -8.19 12.07
CA ALA A 58 -3.10 -8.83 10.81
C ALA A 58 -2.43 -7.86 9.82
N ILE A 59 -2.75 -6.56 9.94
CA ILE A 59 -2.17 -5.49 9.12
C ILE A 59 -1.61 -4.42 10.07
N ARG A 60 -0.39 -3.97 9.81
CA ARG A 60 0.25 -2.94 10.62
C ARG A 60 0.87 -1.86 9.74
N LEU A 61 0.50 -0.62 10.01
CA LEU A 61 1.13 0.56 9.44
C LEU A 61 1.97 1.25 10.51
N GLU A 62 3.23 1.53 10.21
CA GLU A 62 4.19 2.11 11.16
C GLU A 62 4.92 3.27 10.51
N THR A 63 4.98 4.41 11.19
CA THR A 63 5.82 5.52 10.74
C THR A 63 7.29 5.15 10.93
N ALA A 64 8.09 5.36 9.90
CA ALA A 64 9.52 5.07 9.89
C ALA A 64 10.28 6.26 9.28
N SER A 65 11.55 6.42 9.64
CA SER A 65 12.42 7.38 8.97
C SER A 65 12.82 6.86 7.58
N GLY A 66 12.95 7.78 6.62
CA GLY A 66 13.36 7.44 5.26
C GLY A 66 13.24 8.61 4.30
N PRO A 67 13.63 8.43 3.04
CA PRO A 67 13.37 9.41 1.99
C PRO A 67 11.88 9.71 1.84
N ALA A 68 11.53 10.93 1.46
CA ALA A 68 10.14 11.30 1.20
C ALA A 68 9.49 10.35 0.17
N ASP A 69 8.22 10.04 0.39
CA ASP A 69 7.40 9.18 -0.46
C ASP A 69 7.89 7.70 -0.55
N SER A 70 8.92 7.32 0.21
CA SER A 70 9.41 5.92 0.22
C SER A 70 8.51 5.02 1.05
N TYR A 71 8.63 3.70 0.85
CA TYR A 71 7.95 2.72 1.68
C TYR A 71 8.70 1.39 1.74
N ALA A 72 8.41 0.63 2.79
CA ALA A 72 8.69 -0.80 2.86
C ALA A 72 7.38 -1.56 3.10
N LEU A 73 7.17 -2.63 2.33
CA LEU A 73 6.04 -3.54 2.45
C LEU A 73 6.56 -4.94 2.69
N ARG A 74 6.13 -5.56 3.78
CA ARG A 74 6.45 -6.95 4.10
C ARG A 74 5.17 -7.76 4.29
N ILE A 75 5.08 -8.88 3.60
CA ILE A 75 4.06 -9.91 3.80
C ILE A 75 4.75 -11.14 4.34
N SER A 76 4.33 -11.60 5.51
CA SER A 76 4.84 -12.79 6.19
C SER A 76 3.66 -13.66 6.64
N PRO A 77 3.86 -14.91 7.08
CA PRO A 77 2.76 -15.74 7.59
C PRO A 77 1.99 -15.09 8.74
N ASP A 78 2.65 -14.19 9.50
CA ASP A 78 2.07 -13.51 10.67
C ASP A 78 1.25 -12.27 10.30
N GLY A 79 1.35 -11.76 9.05
CA GLY A 79 0.61 -10.58 8.63
C GLY A 79 1.34 -9.70 7.62
N ILE A 80 0.74 -8.53 7.41
CA ILE A 80 1.20 -7.48 6.51
C ILE A 80 1.73 -6.32 7.33
N ARG A 81 2.95 -5.88 7.05
CA ARG A 81 3.56 -4.69 7.65
C ARG A 81 3.92 -3.69 6.58
N ILE A 82 3.54 -2.43 6.78
CA ILE A 82 3.86 -1.30 5.92
C ILE A 82 4.56 -0.26 6.78
N SER A 83 5.72 0.19 6.34
CA SER A 83 6.49 1.26 6.99
C SER A 83 6.75 2.38 5.99
N ALA A 84 6.48 3.63 6.37
CA ALA A 84 6.69 4.79 5.52
C ALA A 84 6.96 6.05 6.36
N PRO A 85 7.69 7.05 5.83
CA PRO A 85 7.94 8.30 6.54
C PRO A 85 6.74 9.25 6.50
N ASP A 86 5.86 9.12 5.52
CA ASP A 86 4.78 10.07 5.24
C ASP A 86 3.55 9.40 4.61
N ALA A 87 2.48 10.20 4.43
CA ALA A 87 1.22 9.74 3.88
C ALA A 87 1.34 9.24 2.43
N ALA A 88 2.21 9.84 1.62
CA ALA A 88 2.40 9.45 0.24
C ALA A 88 3.08 8.07 0.16
N GLY A 89 4.08 7.81 0.99
CA GLY A 89 4.72 6.49 1.09
C GLY A 89 3.71 5.40 1.48
N PHE A 90 2.85 5.64 2.48
CA PHE A 90 1.76 4.71 2.80
C PHE A 90 0.81 4.49 1.64
N PHE A 91 0.42 5.56 0.93
CA PHE A 91 -0.44 5.47 -0.23
C PHE A 91 0.18 4.59 -1.33
N TYR A 92 1.46 4.81 -1.67
CA TYR A 92 2.15 4.00 -2.69
C TYR A 92 2.30 2.54 -2.26
N ALA A 93 2.63 2.28 -1.00
CA ALA A 93 2.64 0.92 -0.45
C ALA A 93 1.30 0.20 -0.62
N LEU A 94 0.19 0.89 -0.35
CA LEU A 94 -1.15 0.34 -0.53
C LEU A 94 -1.50 0.10 -2.00
N GLN A 95 -1.03 0.95 -2.95
CA GLN A 95 -1.21 0.69 -4.38
C GLN A 95 -0.42 -0.55 -4.83
N THR A 96 0.78 -0.74 -4.31
CA THR A 96 1.57 -1.96 -4.54
C THR A 96 0.88 -3.18 -3.95
N LEU A 97 0.39 -3.09 -2.71
CA LEU A 97 -0.38 -4.16 -2.08
C LEU A 97 -1.66 -4.49 -2.86
N ARG A 98 -2.34 -3.49 -3.43
CA ARG A 98 -3.51 -3.68 -4.33
C ARG A 98 -3.15 -4.58 -5.51
N GLN A 99 -2.00 -4.36 -6.14
CA GLN A 99 -1.54 -5.19 -7.26
C GLN A 99 -1.21 -6.63 -6.82
N VAL A 100 -0.62 -6.80 -5.63
CA VAL A 100 -0.38 -8.13 -5.06
C VAL A 100 -1.70 -8.85 -4.79
N LEU A 101 -2.66 -8.17 -4.16
CA LEU A 101 -4.00 -8.71 -3.88
C LEU A 101 -4.75 -9.12 -5.15
N ALA A 102 -4.67 -8.30 -6.20
CA ALA A 102 -5.35 -8.58 -7.47
C ALA A 102 -4.80 -9.81 -8.21
N GLN A 103 -3.53 -10.17 -7.96
CA GLN A 103 -2.86 -11.31 -8.59
C GLN A 103 -2.82 -12.57 -7.70
N SER A 104 -3.25 -12.43 -6.46
CA SER A 104 -3.26 -13.51 -5.48
C SER A 104 -4.69 -13.81 -5.08
N GLY A 105 -5.00 -15.07 -4.79
CA GLY A 105 -6.27 -15.43 -4.19
C GLY A 105 -6.31 -15.07 -2.68
N ASP A 106 -6.85 -15.98 -1.87
CA ASP A 106 -6.94 -15.78 -0.41
C ASP A 106 -5.60 -15.94 0.31
N ALA A 107 -4.60 -16.52 -0.34
CA ALA A 107 -3.26 -16.69 0.19
C ALA A 107 -2.27 -15.77 -0.55
N LEU A 108 -1.77 -14.75 0.14
CA LEU A 108 -0.77 -13.83 -0.39
C LEU A 108 0.63 -14.43 -0.25
N PRO A 109 1.49 -14.38 -1.27
CA PRO A 109 2.85 -14.85 -1.15
C PRO A 109 3.63 -14.00 -0.14
N CYS A 110 4.51 -14.62 0.61
CA CYS A 110 5.45 -13.91 1.46
C CYS A 110 6.47 -13.16 0.59
N LEU A 111 6.59 -11.85 0.84
CA LEU A 111 7.50 -10.99 0.08
C LEU A 111 7.93 -9.76 0.88
N GLU A 112 9.03 -9.19 0.47
CA GLU A 112 9.53 -7.89 0.94
C GLU A 112 9.76 -6.99 -0.24
N ILE A 113 9.20 -5.79 -0.18
CA ILE A 113 9.34 -4.73 -1.18
C ILE A 113 9.87 -3.49 -0.48
N SER A 114 10.87 -2.85 -1.08
CA SER A 114 11.33 -1.52 -0.71
C SER A 114 11.37 -0.67 -1.96
N ASP A 115 10.74 0.49 -1.89
CA ASP A 115 10.64 1.38 -3.03
C ASP A 115 10.65 2.86 -2.62
N ALA A 116 11.11 3.68 -3.54
CA ALA A 116 11.11 5.13 -3.43
C ALA A 116 11.04 5.74 -4.83
N PRO A 117 10.42 6.92 -5.00
CA PRO A 117 10.38 7.57 -6.30
C PRO A 117 11.77 7.92 -6.81
N ALA A 118 12.03 7.66 -8.09
CA ALA A 118 13.29 8.06 -8.74
C ALA A 118 13.40 9.58 -8.91
N PHE A 119 12.26 10.30 -8.94
CA PHE A 119 12.19 11.75 -9.10
C PHE A 119 11.33 12.38 -8.01
N PRO A 120 11.80 13.44 -7.34
CA PRO A 120 11.04 14.12 -6.29
C PRO A 120 9.84 14.88 -6.85
N LEU A 121 9.93 15.39 -8.08
CA LEU A 121 8.83 16.07 -8.77
C LEU A 121 8.26 15.18 -9.87
N ARG A 122 6.98 14.88 -9.76
CA ARG A 122 6.21 14.08 -10.73
C ARG A 122 4.92 14.84 -11.02
N GLY A 123 4.56 14.94 -12.28
CA GLY A 123 3.39 15.68 -12.68
C GLY A 123 2.82 15.19 -14.01
N TYR A 124 1.63 15.67 -14.27
CA TYR A 124 0.92 15.46 -15.50
C TYR A 124 0.55 16.82 -16.09
N TYR A 125 0.79 16.99 -17.36
CA TYR A 125 0.41 18.19 -18.09
C TYR A 125 -0.69 17.84 -19.09
N LEU A 126 -1.84 18.52 -18.97
CA LEU A 126 -2.94 18.42 -19.91
C LEU A 126 -3.17 19.77 -20.54
N ASP A 127 -2.86 19.91 -21.83
CA ASP A 127 -3.20 21.10 -22.61
C ASP A 127 -4.65 21.00 -23.10
N VAL A 128 -5.49 21.89 -22.60
CA VAL A 128 -6.90 22.03 -22.99
C VAL A 128 -7.14 23.30 -23.80
N SER A 129 -6.08 24.00 -24.24
CA SER A 129 -6.17 25.32 -24.92
C SER A 129 -6.65 25.20 -26.36
N ARG A 130 -6.57 24.05 -27.00
CA ARG A 130 -6.93 23.82 -28.40
C ARG A 130 -7.71 22.50 -28.57
N GLY A 131 -8.66 22.52 -29.49
CA GLY A 131 -9.46 21.35 -29.82
C GLY A 131 -10.61 21.11 -28.82
N ARG A 132 -10.90 19.84 -28.56
CA ARG A 132 -12.00 19.44 -27.68
C ARG A 132 -11.54 19.41 -26.22
N VAL A 133 -12.09 20.29 -25.41
CA VAL A 133 -11.87 20.26 -23.95
C VAL A 133 -12.60 19.04 -23.36
N PRO A 134 -11.91 18.13 -22.67
CA PRO A 134 -12.56 16.99 -22.03
C PRO A 134 -13.46 17.46 -20.87
N ARG A 135 -14.55 16.75 -20.63
CA ARG A 135 -15.36 16.96 -19.41
C ARG A 135 -14.62 16.41 -18.21
N LEU A 136 -14.92 16.96 -17.01
CA LEU A 136 -14.26 16.53 -15.77
C LEU A 136 -14.45 15.03 -15.49
N GLU A 137 -15.62 14.48 -15.89
CA GLU A 137 -15.91 13.04 -15.72
C GLU A 137 -15.06 12.14 -16.63
N MET A 138 -14.33 12.72 -17.59
CA MET A 138 -13.45 11.98 -18.52
C MET A 138 -11.97 12.06 -18.11
N LEU A 139 -11.64 12.80 -17.07
CA LEU A 139 -10.31 12.95 -16.51
C LEU A 139 -10.15 12.11 -15.25
#